data_eeef393c0d3b14250fa01ab0b746e922
#
_entry.id   eeef393c0d3b14250fa01ab0b746e922
#
_cell.length_a   1.000
_cell.length_b   1.000
_cell.length_c   1.000
_cell.angle_alpha   90.00
_cell.angle_beta   90.00
_cell.angle_gamma   90.00
#
_symmetry.space_group_name_H-M   'P 1'
#
loop_
_entity.id
_entity.type
_entity.pdbx_description
1 polymer ?
#
loop_
_entity_poly.entity_id
_entity_poly.type
_entity_poly.pdbx_seq_one_letter_code
_entity_poly.pdbx_strand_id
1 'polypeptide(L)'
;MSTNVKSGDVINIPKGCKAVIEDGKVIFQTEFKDADYVPKRGDVVVCTYHVPYTNYNVTVTAICTGHRDEYGRYDCFVVYEHVGIIKRNKTIPVVKKHDQYQSKIRLATYEEKEILFDKMKEQRLYWDAKNYNVFLERWRAENNGTYYFVNAKFEVETAYDKYSSKDNYLYEIGNYFCDEYDAKSIAMRLVESTNKLKYILLQYHDKLGK
;
A
#
# COMPACT_ATOMS: atom_id res chain seq x y z
N MET A 1 3.00 23.73 4.94
CA MET A 1 2.27 24.97 4.56
C MET A 1 2.02 25.79 5.80
N SER A 2 2.52 27.01 5.84
CA SER A 2 2.24 27.94 6.95
C SER A 2 1.04 28.81 6.60
N THR A 3 -0.06 28.66 7.31
CA THR A 3 -1.26 29.49 7.15
C THR A 3 -1.19 30.63 8.17
N ASN A 4 -1.19 31.87 7.70
CA ASN A 4 -1.35 33.01 8.58
C ASN A 4 -2.81 33.06 9.06
N VAL A 5 -3.01 32.94 10.37
CA VAL A 5 -4.34 32.93 11.00
C VAL A 5 -4.77 34.32 11.34
N LYS A 6 -6.02 34.68 10.99
CA LYS A 6 -6.66 35.95 11.35
C LYS A 6 -7.69 35.71 12.47
N SER A 7 -8.00 36.78 13.20
CA SER A 7 -9.08 36.73 14.19
C SER A 7 -10.40 36.33 13.54
N GLY A 8 -11.01 35.22 14.04
CA GLY A 8 -12.26 34.64 13.50
C GLY A 8 -12.08 33.42 12.64
N ASP A 9 -10.84 33.00 12.32
CA ASP A 9 -10.60 31.79 11.58
C ASP A 9 -10.88 30.57 12.46
N VAL A 10 -11.59 29.58 11.90
CA VAL A 10 -11.84 28.28 12.53
C VAL A 10 -10.78 27.30 12.07
N ILE A 11 -10.00 26.79 13.02
CA ILE A 11 -8.95 25.83 12.73
C ILE A 11 -9.37 24.46 13.23
N ASN A 12 -9.48 23.49 12.33
CA ASN A 12 -9.70 22.09 12.70
C ASN A 12 -8.39 21.50 13.20
N ILE A 13 -8.29 21.24 14.50
CA ILE A 13 -7.13 20.58 15.10
C ILE A 13 -7.22 19.08 14.80
N PRO A 14 -6.23 18.48 14.10
CA PRO A 14 -6.22 17.04 13.88
C PRO A 14 -6.26 16.28 15.19
N LYS A 15 -6.95 15.13 15.20
CA LYS A 15 -7.07 14.29 16.41
C LYS A 15 -5.68 13.88 16.91
N GLY A 16 -5.41 14.16 18.20
CA GLY A 16 -4.13 13.87 18.84
C GLY A 16 -3.06 14.95 18.64
N CYS A 17 -3.46 16.12 18.14
CA CYS A 17 -2.59 17.29 18.08
C CYS A 17 -3.13 18.41 18.96
N LYS A 18 -2.23 19.27 19.43
CA LYS A 18 -2.54 20.61 19.95
C LYS A 18 -2.08 21.64 18.92
N ALA A 19 -2.82 22.73 18.82
CA ALA A 19 -2.39 23.86 18.03
C ALA A 19 -1.57 24.81 18.94
N VAL A 20 -0.39 25.20 18.48
CA VAL A 20 0.45 26.20 19.12
C VAL A 20 0.63 27.35 18.13
N ILE A 21 0.51 28.60 18.59
CA ILE A 21 0.75 29.77 17.74
C ILE A 21 2.17 30.26 18.06
N GLU A 22 3.05 30.15 17.07
CA GLU A 22 4.42 30.68 17.13
C GLU A 22 4.63 31.61 15.92
N ASP A 23 5.09 32.82 16.18
CA ASP A 23 5.35 33.85 15.15
C ASP A 23 4.17 34.09 14.18
N GLY A 24 2.92 34.07 14.71
CA GLY A 24 1.70 34.26 13.91
C GLY A 24 1.33 33.07 13.03
N LYS A 25 2.00 31.94 13.18
CA LYS A 25 1.70 30.69 12.47
C LYS A 25 1.12 29.66 13.43
N VAL A 26 0.12 28.93 12.97
CA VAL A 26 -0.39 27.76 13.71
C VAL A 26 0.47 26.56 13.41
N ILE A 27 1.07 26.00 14.46
CA ILE A 27 1.86 24.78 14.42
C ILE A 27 1.05 23.70 15.14
N PHE A 28 0.79 22.58 14.47
CA PHE A 28 0.18 21.40 15.10
C PHE A 28 1.26 20.55 15.73
N GLN A 29 1.27 20.48 17.04
CA GLN A 29 2.18 19.60 17.81
C GLN A 29 1.41 18.37 18.28
N THR A 30 1.99 17.18 18.14
CA THR A 30 1.38 15.95 18.65
C THR A 30 1.40 15.94 20.17
N GLU A 31 0.25 15.69 20.81
CA GLU A 31 0.11 15.61 22.28
C GLU A 31 0.52 14.25 22.86
N PHE A 32 1.08 13.35 22.05
CA PHE A 32 1.33 11.99 22.51
C PHE A 32 2.49 11.91 23.48
N LYS A 33 2.19 11.45 24.70
CA LYS A 33 3.21 10.93 25.61
C LYS A 33 3.71 9.61 25.01
N ASP A 34 4.97 9.58 24.64
CA ASP A 34 5.65 8.49 23.90
C ASP A 34 5.55 7.07 24.52
N ALA A 35 4.99 6.91 25.72
CA ALA A 35 5.22 5.69 26.51
C ALA A 35 4.20 4.55 26.29
N ASP A 36 2.96 4.83 25.80
CA ASP A 36 1.89 3.84 25.84
C ASP A 36 0.95 3.83 24.61
N TYR A 37 1.40 4.31 23.45
CA TYR A 37 0.54 4.27 22.26
C TYR A 37 0.37 2.85 21.73
N VAL A 38 -0.87 2.38 21.65
CA VAL A 38 -1.25 1.08 21.08
C VAL A 38 -1.83 1.31 19.69
N PRO A 39 -1.11 0.93 18.62
CA PRO A 39 -1.59 1.07 17.25
C PRO A 39 -2.89 0.34 16.99
N LYS A 40 -3.80 1.01 16.28
CA LYS A 40 -5.07 0.45 15.79
C LYS A 40 -4.98 0.19 14.30
N ARG A 41 -5.93 -0.58 13.79
CA ARG A 41 -6.02 -0.85 12.36
C ARG A 41 -6.17 0.44 11.55
N GLY A 42 -5.28 0.60 10.57
CA GLY A 42 -5.24 1.77 9.71
C GLY A 42 -4.47 2.97 10.26
N ASP A 43 -3.99 2.90 11.51
CA ASP A 43 -3.15 3.96 12.03
C ASP A 43 -1.82 4.03 11.28
N VAL A 44 -1.44 5.25 10.95
CA VAL A 44 -0.09 5.53 10.46
C VAL A 44 0.76 5.93 11.65
N VAL A 45 1.78 5.12 11.90
CA VAL A 45 2.67 5.29 13.05
C VAL A 45 4.11 5.48 12.64
N VAL A 46 4.88 6.15 13.49
CA VAL A 46 6.33 6.17 13.43
C VAL A 46 6.86 5.28 14.55
N CYS A 47 7.73 4.36 14.19
CA CYS A 47 8.44 3.49 15.11
C CYS A 47 9.94 3.72 14.99
N THR A 48 10.59 4.02 16.11
CA THR A 48 12.05 4.07 16.21
C THR A 48 12.51 2.94 17.10
N TYR A 49 13.41 2.11 16.61
CA TYR A 49 13.97 0.99 17.35
C TYR A 49 15.48 0.86 17.16
N HIS A 50 16.14 0.33 18.17
CA HIS A 50 17.58 0.04 18.12
C HIS A 50 17.83 -1.27 17.38
N VAL A 51 18.82 -1.27 16.50
CA VAL A 51 19.25 -2.50 15.82
C VAL A 51 20.23 -3.24 16.74
N PRO A 52 19.90 -4.47 17.18
CA PRO A 52 20.76 -5.24 18.08
C PRO A 52 22.19 -5.37 17.51
N TYR A 53 23.17 -5.31 18.39
CA TYR A 53 24.61 -5.41 18.08
C TYR A 53 25.18 -4.27 17.20
N THR A 54 24.47 -3.16 17.10
CA THR A 54 24.89 -1.97 16.39
C THR A 54 24.72 -0.72 17.26
N ASN A 55 25.28 0.40 16.85
CA ASN A 55 25.15 1.68 17.56
C ASN A 55 24.14 2.62 16.89
N TYR A 56 23.23 2.12 16.05
CA TYR A 56 22.27 2.98 15.35
C TYR A 56 20.82 2.57 15.61
N ASN A 57 19.96 3.57 15.49
CA ASN A 57 18.52 3.41 15.53
C ASN A 57 17.95 3.44 14.11
N VAL A 58 16.93 2.62 13.87
CA VAL A 58 16.15 2.65 12.65
C VAL A 58 14.82 3.33 12.97
N THR A 59 14.45 4.27 12.11
CA THR A 59 13.12 4.89 12.15
C THR A 59 12.34 4.45 10.93
N VAL A 60 11.10 4.03 11.14
CA VAL A 60 10.18 3.60 10.10
C VAL A 60 8.84 4.30 10.26
N THR A 61 8.17 4.57 9.15
CA THR A 61 6.76 4.99 9.14
C THR A 61 5.93 3.83 8.58
N ALA A 62 4.83 3.46 9.24
CA ALA A 62 4.08 2.27 8.87
C ALA A 62 2.57 2.47 8.99
N ILE A 63 1.79 1.73 8.16
CA ILE A 63 0.35 1.60 8.31
C ILE A 63 0.06 0.27 9.01
N CYS A 64 -0.46 0.32 10.23
CA CYS A 64 -0.66 -0.87 11.06
C CYS A 64 -1.95 -1.62 10.72
N THR A 65 -1.91 -2.97 10.86
CA THR A 65 -3.10 -3.81 10.77
C THR A 65 -3.92 -3.82 12.07
N GLY A 66 -3.34 -3.33 13.16
CA GLY A 66 -3.88 -3.44 14.52
C GLY A 66 -3.64 -4.80 15.17
N HIS A 67 -3.09 -5.77 14.45
CA HIS A 67 -2.74 -7.08 14.98
C HIS A 67 -1.34 -7.04 15.61
N ARG A 68 -1.18 -7.76 16.72
CA ARG A 68 0.09 -7.93 17.42
C ARG A 68 0.40 -9.41 17.53
N ASP A 69 1.58 -9.83 17.08
CA ASP A 69 1.98 -11.22 17.14
C ASP A 69 2.38 -11.67 18.57
N GLU A 70 2.68 -12.96 18.72
CA GLU A 70 3.11 -13.57 20.00
C GLU A 70 4.42 -13.00 20.56
N TYR A 71 5.27 -12.45 19.68
CA TYR A 71 6.52 -11.78 20.06
C TYR A 71 6.31 -10.30 20.42
N GLY A 72 5.07 -9.81 20.29
CA GLY A 72 4.72 -8.43 20.61
C GLY A 72 4.99 -7.43 19.46
N ARG A 73 5.25 -7.90 18.23
CA ARG A 73 5.46 -7.05 17.06
C ARG A 73 4.11 -6.72 16.42
N TYR A 74 3.97 -5.51 15.88
CA TYR A 74 2.79 -5.14 15.12
C TYR A 74 2.92 -5.49 13.65
N ASP A 75 1.90 -6.15 13.11
CA ASP A 75 1.78 -6.35 11.68
C ASP A 75 1.41 -5.05 10.99
N CYS A 76 1.98 -4.85 9.80
CA CYS A 76 1.77 -3.63 9.01
C CYS A 76 1.43 -3.98 7.57
N PHE A 77 0.48 -3.24 6.98
CA PHE A 77 0.19 -3.30 5.55
C PHE A 77 1.38 -2.77 4.73
N VAL A 78 1.98 -1.67 5.21
CA VAL A 78 3.13 -1.02 4.59
C VAL A 78 4.07 -0.54 5.66
N VAL A 79 5.37 -0.68 5.41
CA VAL A 79 6.46 -0.09 6.20
C VAL A 79 7.38 0.68 5.24
N TYR A 80 7.56 1.96 5.51
CA TYR A 80 8.56 2.80 4.87
C TYR A 80 9.78 2.90 5.78
N GLU A 81 10.88 2.33 5.34
CA GLU A 81 12.18 2.53 5.97
C GLU A 81 12.77 3.83 5.42
N HIS A 82 13.15 4.75 6.31
CA HIS A 82 13.62 6.11 5.93
C HIS A 82 14.90 6.12 5.06
N VAL A 83 15.42 4.97 4.71
CA VAL A 83 16.44 4.77 3.67
C VAL A 83 15.86 4.69 2.24
N GLY A 84 14.56 4.95 2.07
CA GLY A 84 13.89 5.00 0.77
C GLY A 84 13.21 3.70 0.34
N ILE A 85 13.10 2.70 1.21
CA ILE A 85 12.53 1.38 0.88
C ILE A 85 11.11 1.26 1.43
N ILE A 86 10.14 0.90 0.56
CA ILE A 86 8.80 0.48 0.96
C ILE A 86 8.73 -1.05 0.98
N LYS A 87 8.22 -1.61 2.07
CA LYS A 87 7.96 -3.04 2.22
C LYS A 87 6.48 -3.25 2.56
N ARG A 88 5.86 -4.26 1.95
CA ARG A 88 4.47 -4.65 2.25
C ARG A 88 4.43 -5.86 3.18
N ASN A 89 3.36 -5.96 3.97
CA ASN A 89 3.09 -7.11 4.85
C ASN A 89 4.29 -7.46 5.75
N LYS A 90 4.79 -6.48 6.47
CA LYS A 90 5.92 -6.59 7.39
C LYS A 90 5.50 -6.29 8.83
N THR A 91 6.31 -6.73 9.78
CA THR A 91 6.15 -6.42 11.20
C THR A 91 7.11 -5.34 11.63
N ILE A 92 6.67 -4.48 12.56
CA ILE A 92 7.53 -3.57 13.28
C ILE A 92 7.75 -4.08 14.71
N PRO A 93 8.98 -4.03 15.22
CA PRO A 93 9.26 -4.51 16.56
C PRO A 93 8.59 -3.63 17.62
N VAL A 94 8.05 -4.28 18.66
CA VAL A 94 7.64 -3.62 19.87
C VAL A 94 8.44 -4.20 21.00
N VAL A 95 9.16 -3.35 21.72
CA VAL A 95 10.01 -3.78 22.82
C VAL A 95 9.20 -3.98 24.08
N LYS A 96 9.41 -5.10 24.76
CA LYS A 96 8.91 -5.34 26.11
C LYS A 96 9.57 -4.37 27.08
N LYS A 97 8.84 -3.98 28.13
CA LYS A 97 9.24 -3.01 29.18
C LYS A 97 10.60 -3.27 29.86
N HIS A 98 11.26 -4.40 29.62
CA HIS A 98 12.48 -4.83 30.29
C HIS A 98 13.75 -4.87 29.45
N ASP A 99 13.65 -4.61 28.14
CA ASP A 99 14.84 -4.59 27.29
C ASP A 99 15.47 -3.20 27.30
N GLN A 100 16.80 -3.15 27.36
CA GLN A 100 17.60 -1.90 27.34
C GLN A 100 17.36 -1.07 26.06
N TYR A 101 16.72 -1.64 25.07
CA TYR A 101 16.46 -1.07 23.74
C TYR A 101 14.96 -0.88 23.55
N GLN A 102 14.41 0.23 24.07
CA GLN A 102 13.00 0.55 23.91
C GLN A 102 12.70 1.04 22.49
N SER A 103 11.81 0.36 21.79
CA SER A 103 11.19 0.97 20.61
C SER A 103 10.16 2.00 21.07
N LYS A 104 10.17 3.16 20.41
CA LYS A 104 9.16 4.18 20.62
C LYS A 104 8.19 4.15 19.46
N ILE A 105 6.90 4.00 19.76
CA ILE A 105 5.82 4.05 18.78
C ILE A 105 4.93 5.23 19.09
N ARG A 106 4.63 6.03 18.06
CA ARG A 106 3.69 7.14 18.14
C ARG A 106 2.90 7.26 16.85
N LEU A 107 1.81 7.99 16.87
CA LEU A 107 1.15 8.39 15.61
C LEU A 107 2.09 9.26 14.75
N ALA A 108 2.03 9.05 13.46
CA ALA A 108 2.75 9.89 12.50
C ALA A 108 2.14 11.30 12.44
N THR A 109 2.99 12.31 12.31
CA THR A 109 2.56 13.67 12.00
C THR A 109 1.95 13.73 10.59
N TYR A 110 1.36 14.88 10.23
CA TYR A 110 0.85 15.08 8.88
C TYR A 110 1.97 14.94 7.82
N GLU A 111 3.10 15.59 8.07
CA GLU A 111 4.27 15.59 7.18
C GLU A 111 4.84 14.17 6.99
N GLU A 112 4.92 13.39 8.05
CA GLU A 112 5.39 12.01 8.00
C GLU A 112 4.45 11.09 7.20
N LYS A 113 3.14 11.34 7.28
CA LYS A 113 2.14 10.64 6.46
C LYS A 113 2.28 11.01 4.98
N GLU A 114 2.43 12.29 4.67
CA GLU A 114 2.64 12.77 3.30
C GLU A 114 3.88 12.10 2.69
N ILE A 115 5.00 12.09 3.41
CA ILE A 115 6.22 11.40 2.96
C ILE A 115 5.96 9.92 2.68
N LEU A 116 5.26 9.21 3.57
CA LEU A 116 4.92 7.80 3.36
C LEU A 116 4.07 7.62 2.10
N PHE A 117 3.02 8.44 1.92
CA PHE A 117 2.12 8.31 0.78
C PHE A 117 2.79 8.70 -0.53
N ASP A 118 3.67 9.70 -0.54
CA ASP A 118 4.47 10.04 -1.72
C ASP A 118 5.42 8.88 -2.08
N LYS A 119 6.07 8.27 -1.10
CA LYS A 119 6.92 7.09 -1.33
C LYS A 119 6.14 5.86 -1.80
N MET A 120 4.92 5.69 -1.32
CA MET A 120 4.01 4.66 -1.84
C MET A 120 3.65 4.94 -3.30
N LYS A 121 3.32 6.20 -3.63
CA LYS A 121 2.98 6.63 -4.99
C LYS A 121 4.13 6.44 -5.97
N GLU A 122 5.38 6.72 -5.58
CA GLU A 122 6.57 6.44 -6.39
C GLU A 122 6.66 4.95 -6.80
N GLN A 123 6.12 4.05 -5.98
CA GLN A 123 6.03 2.62 -6.26
C GLN A 123 4.65 2.19 -6.76
N ARG A 124 3.82 3.15 -7.18
CA ARG A 124 2.46 2.92 -7.69
C ARG A 124 1.56 2.20 -6.68
N LEU A 125 1.81 2.41 -5.39
CA LEU A 125 0.99 1.90 -4.29
C LEU A 125 0.07 3.01 -3.79
N TYR A 126 -1.16 2.66 -3.44
CA TYR A 126 -2.05 3.57 -2.72
C TYR A 126 -2.76 2.87 -1.57
N TRP A 127 -3.10 3.64 -0.55
CA TRP A 127 -3.80 3.20 0.64
C TRP A 127 -5.29 3.50 0.54
N ASP A 128 -6.11 2.45 0.65
CA ASP A 128 -7.57 2.59 0.80
C ASP A 128 -7.93 2.50 2.29
N ALA A 129 -8.11 3.66 2.91
CA ALA A 129 -8.46 3.75 4.33
C ALA A 129 -9.86 3.22 4.63
N LYS A 130 -10.77 3.14 3.65
CA LYS A 130 -12.13 2.62 3.82
C LYS A 130 -12.14 1.10 3.94
N ASN A 131 -11.36 0.43 3.10
CA ASN A 131 -11.31 -1.04 3.03
C ASN A 131 -10.08 -1.61 3.75
N TYR A 132 -9.23 -0.76 4.31
CA TYR A 132 -7.98 -1.15 4.97
C TYR A 132 -7.11 -2.04 4.09
N ASN A 133 -6.82 -1.58 2.88
CA ASN A 133 -6.04 -2.33 1.91
C ASN A 133 -5.02 -1.46 1.17
N VAL A 134 -3.94 -2.10 0.71
CA VAL A 134 -2.92 -1.48 -0.13
C VAL A 134 -3.03 -2.07 -1.52
N PHE A 135 -3.30 -1.22 -2.48
CA PHE A 135 -3.41 -1.60 -3.88
C PHE A 135 -2.18 -1.17 -4.66
N LEU A 136 -1.82 -1.94 -5.65
CA LEU A 136 -0.93 -1.49 -6.71
C LEU A 136 -1.79 -0.73 -7.72
N GLU A 137 -1.44 0.53 -7.98
CA GLU A 137 -2.06 1.28 -9.07
C GLU A 137 -1.72 0.58 -10.38
N ARG A 138 -2.76 0.12 -11.06
CA ARG A 138 -2.58 -0.52 -12.35
C ARG A 138 -2.30 0.55 -13.41
N TRP A 139 -1.32 0.27 -14.24
CA TRP A 139 -1.06 1.12 -15.38
C TRP A 139 -2.29 1.19 -16.30
N ARG A 140 -2.60 2.38 -16.77
CA ARG A 140 -3.58 2.63 -17.81
C ARG A 140 -2.99 3.59 -18.84
N ALA A 141 -3.24 3.33 -20.10
CA ALA A 141 -2.83 4.21 -21.19
C ALA A 141 -3.53 5.58 -21.08
N GLU A 142 -2.86 6.62 -21.51
CA GLU A 142 -3.50 7.92 -21.71
C GLU A 142 -4.57 7.83 -22.81
N ASN A 143 -5.41 8.85 -22.90
CA ASN A 143 -6.42 8.91 -23.97
C ASN A 143 -5.73 8.83 -25.35
N ASN A 144 -6.18 7.88 -26.18
CA ASN A 144 -5.56 7.43 -27.43
C ASN A 144 -4.16 6.78 -27.27
N GLY A 145 -3.71 6.48 -26.05
CA GLY A 145 -2.51 5.68 -25.82
C GLY A 145 -2.73 4.21 -26.14
N THR A 146 -1.67 3.53 -26.53
CA THR A 146 -1.69 2.11 -26.91
C THR A 146 -1.72 1.21 -25.70
N TYR A 147 -2.53 0.14 -25.77
CA TYR A 147 -2.50 -0.97 -24.83
C TYR A 147 -2.68 -2.30 -25.56
N TYR A 148 -2.39 -3.41 -24.87
CA TYR A 148 -2.52 -4.77 -25.38
C TYR A 148 -3.53 -5.55 -24.55
N PHE A 149 -4.24 -6.49 -25.16
CA PHE A 149 -5.15 -7.39 -24.48
C PHE A 149 -5.18 -8.76 -25.14
N VAL A 150 -5.65 -9.78 -24.43
CA VAL A 150 -5.81 -11.14 -24.94
C VAL A 150 -7.26 -11.36 -25.34
N ASN A 151 -7.51 -11.72 -26.59
CA ASN A 151 -8.85 -12.00 -27.11
C ASN A 151 -9.37 -13.39 -26.69
N ALA A 152 -10.60 -13.70 -27.08
CA ALA A 152 -11.24 -14.99 -26.76
C ALA A 152 -10.57 -16.21 -27.42
N LYS A 153 -9.69 -16.01 -28.41
CA LYS A 153 -8.90 -17.07 -29.04
C LYS A 153 -7.51 -17.21 -28.39
N PHE A 154 -7.24 -16.46 -27.32
CA PHE A 154 -5.95 -16.34 -26.67
C PHE A 154 -4.86 -15.71 -27.54
N GLU A 155 -5.24 -14.88 -28.52
CA GLU A 155 -4.33 -14.08 -29.33
C GLU A 155 -4.20 -12.68 -28.71
N VAL A 156 -3.00 -12.10 -28.83
CA VAL A 156 -2.76 -10.72 -28.37
C VAL A 156 -3.23 -9.74 -29.44
N GLU A 157 -4.03 -8.79 -29.03
CA GLU A 157 -4.49 -7.67 -29.86
C GLU A 157 -3.99 -6.34 -29.28
N THR A 158 -3.76 -5.39 -30.19
CA THR A 158 -3.43 -4.00 -29.86
C THR A 158 -4.67 -3.13 -29.98
N ALA A 159 -4.86 -2.22 -29.03
CA ALA A 159 -5.93 -1.24 -29.05
C ALA A 159 -5.44 0.14 -28.56
N TYR A 160 -6.27 1.15 -28.82
CA TYR A 160 -6.07 2.51 -28.33
C TYR A 160 -7.12 2.84 -27.28
N ASP A 161 -6.71 3.24 -26.08
CA ASP A 161 -7.63 3.58 -25.00
C ASP A 161 -8.39 4.87 -25.33
N LYS A 162 -9.68 4.77 -25.50
CA LYS A 162 -10.61 5.90 -25.70
C LYS A 162 -11.56 6.06 -24.50
N TYR A 163 -11.25 5.38 -23.38
CA TYR A 163 -12.12 5.27 -22.24
C TYR A 163 -13.53 4.76 -22.57
N SER A 164 -13.64 3.98 -23.67
CA SER A 164 -14.88 3.33 -24.06
C SER A 164 -15.32 2.27 -23.04
N SER A 165 -16.56 1.82 -23.12
CA SER A 165 -17.05 0.73 -22.26
C SER A 165 -16.22 -0.56 -22.41
N LYS A 166 -15.70 -0.85 -23.64
CA LYS A 166 -14.81 -1.98 -23.88
C LYS A 166 -13.46 -1.78 -23.17
N ASP A 167 -12.84 -0.61 -23.29
CA ASP A 167 -11.55 -0.32 -22.66
C ASP A 167 -11.66 -0.40 -21.14
N ASN A 168 -12.72 0.19 -20.57
CA ASN A 168 -13.01 0.14 -19.15
C ASN A 168 -13.20 -1.30 -18.67
N TYR A 169 -13.98 -2.10 -19.38
CA TYR A 169 -14.20 -3.51 -19.04
C TYR A 169 -12.89 -4.31 -19.07
N LEU A 170 -12.08 -4.19 -20.14
CA LEU A 170 -10.78 -4.87 -20.23
C LEU A 170 -9.83 -4.46 -19.11
N TYR A 171 -9.83 -3.17 -18.76
CA TYR A 171 -9.07 -2.66 -17.63
C TYR A 171 -9.56 -3.27 -16.32
N GLU A 172 -10.85 -3.28 -16.03
CA GLU A 172 -11.44 -3.80 -14.79
C GLU A 172 -11.15 -5.28 -14.58
N ILE A 173 -11.32 -6.12 -15.60
CA ILE A 173 -11.10 -7.57 -15.51
C ILE A 173 -9.63 -7.98 -15.52
N GLY A 174 -8.70 -7.05 -15.70
CA GLY A 174 -7.27 -7.34 -15.68
C GLY A 174 -6.65 -7.75 -17.02
N ASN A 175 -7.40 -7.69 -18.09
CA ASN A 175 -6.95 -8.01 -19.44
C ASN A 175 -6.53 -6.73 -20.21
N TYR A 176 -5.55 -6.03 -19.64
CA TYR A 176 -5.11 -4.73 -20.13
C TYR A 176 -3.63 -4.55 -19.78
N PHE A 177 -2.74 -4.56 -20.77
CA PHE A 177 -1.30 -4.64 -20.58
C PHE A 177 -0.59 -3.43 -21.23
N CYS A 178 0.47 -2.95 -20.58
CA CYS A 178 1.28 -1.85 -21.08
C CYS A 178 2.24 -2.28 -22.20
N ASP A 179 2.59 -3.56 -22.27
CA ASP A 179 3.45 -4.08 -23.31
C ASP A 179 2.94 -5.43 -23.85
N GLU A 180 3.39 -5.74 -25.06
CA GLU A 180 2.99 -6.93 -25.79
C GLU A 180 3.56 -8.22 -25.19
N TYR A 181 4.73 -8.15 -24.56
CA TYR A 181 5.39 -9.31 -23.96
C TYR A 181 4.60 -9.87 -22.79
N ASP A 182 4.13 -8.99 -21.90
CA ASP A 182 3.28 -9.38 -20.77
C ASP A 182 1.96 -9.98 -21.25
N ALA A 183 1.33 -9.38 -22.26
CA ALA A 183 0.12 -9.92 -22.86
C ALA A 183 0.35 -11.32 -23.46
N LYS A 184 1.46 -11.52 -24.21
CA LYS A 184 1.83 -12.83 -24.76
C LYS A 184 2.10 -13.87 -23.67
N SER A 185 2.78 -13.47 -22.61
CA SER A 185 3.05 -14.38 -21.48
C SER A 185 1.75 -14.89 -20.84
N ILE A 186 0.76 -14.01 -20.66
CA ILE A 186 -0.57 -14.40 -20.14
C ILE A 186 -1.32 -15.25 -21.14
N ALA A 187 -1.33 -14.91 -22.44
CA ALA A 187 -1.98 -15.70 -23.49
C ALA A 187 -1.45 -17.14 -23.51
N MET A 188 -0.14 -17.34 -23.46
CA MET A 188 0.47 -18.67 -23.38
C MET A 188 0.01 -19.48 -22.18
N ARG A 189 -0.02 -18.87 -20.98
CA ARG A 189 -0.50 -19.51 -19.75
C ARG A 189 -1.96 -19.92 -19.84
N LEU A 190 -2.80 -19.10 -20.49
CA LEU A 190 -4.22 -19.42 -20.71
C LEU A 190 -4.38 -20.62 -21.63
N VAL A 191 -3.62 -20.69 -22.73
CA VAL A 191 -3.59 -21.85 -23.64
C VAL A 191 -3.18 -23.11 -22.90
N GLU A 192 -2.08 -23.09 -22.13
CA GLU A 192 -1.61 -24.22 -21.33
C GLU A 192 -2.67 -24.70 -20.35
N SER A 193 -3.28 -23.76 -19.61
CA SER A 193 -4.33 -24.06 -18.62
C SER A 193 -5.56 -24.68 -19.28
N THR A 194 -5.97 -24.17 -20.45
CA THR A 194 -7.11 -24.68 -21.23
C THR A 194 -6.84 -26.09 -21.74
N ASN A 195 -5.63 -26.36 -22.24
CA ASN A 195 -5.22 -27.70 -22.71
C ASN A 195 -5.20 -28.70 -21.54
N LYS A 196 -4.73 -28.29 -20.38
CA LYS A 196 -4.76 -29.12 -19.17
C LYS A 196 -6.19 -29.46 -18.74
N LEU A 197 -7.12 -28.48 -18.78
CA LEU A 197 -8.52 -28.73 -18.48
C LEU A 197 -9.18 -29.67 -19.50
N LYS A 198 -8.92 -29.51 -20.80
CA LYS A 198 -9.39 -30.45 -21.83
C LYS A 198 -8.93 -31.87 -21.56
N TYR A 199 -7.66 -32.07 -21.21
CA TYR A 199 -7.13 -33.38 -20.88
C TYR A 199 -7.84 -34.02 -19.66
N ILE A 200 -8.06 -33.24 -18.61
CA ILE A 200 -8.79 -33.70 -17.42
C ILE A 200 -10.24 -34.11 -17.78
N LEU A 201 -10.94 -33.28 -18.58
CA LEU A 201 -12.31 -33.58 -19.01
C LEU A 201 -12.40 -34.85 -19.84
N LEU A 202 -11.45 -35.10 -20.76
CA LEU A 202 -11.38 -36.36 -21.52
C LEU A 202 -11.20 -37.57 -20.61
N GLN A 203 -10.33 -37.50 -19.60
CA GLN A 203 -10.18 -38.57 -18.62
C GLN A 203 -11.46 -38.86 -17.81
N TYR A 204 -12.23 -37.83 -17.51
CA TYR A 204 -13.53 -37.99 -16.82
C TYR A 204 -14.59 -38.64 -17.72
N HIS A 205 -14.65 -38.26 -19.00
CA HIS A 205 -15.55 -38.89 -19.97
C HIS A 205 -15.24 -40.39 -20.13
N ASP A 206 -13.99 -40.77 -20.23
CA ASP A 206 -13.58 -42.18 -20.34
C ASP A 206 -13.94 -43.00 -19.09
N LYS A 207 -13.97 -42.37 -17.89
CA LYS A 207 -14.38 -43.04 -16.65
C LYS A 207 -15.90 -43.15 -16.50
N LEU A 208 -16.69 -42.26 -17.09
CA LEU A 208 -18.16 -42.31 -17.02
C LEU A 208 -18.76 -43.17 -18.14
N GLY A 209 -18.01 -43.48 -19.18
CA GLY A 209 -18.43 -44.35 -20.30
C GLY A 209 -18.17 -45.84 -20.09
N LYS A 210 -17.73 -46.23 -18.89
CA LYS A 210 -17.60 -47.61 -18.44
C LYS A 210 -18.65 -47.88 -17.35
#